data_d0494b5d52ab57afb276a83e58a35f48
#
_entry.id   d0494b5d52ab57afb276a83e58a35f48
#
_cell.length_a   1.000
_cell.length_b   1.000
_cell.length_c   1.000
_cell.angle_alpha   90.00
_cell.angle_beta   90.00
_cell.angle_gamma   90.00
#
_symmetry.space_group_name_H-M   'P 1'
#
loop_
_entity.id
_entity.type
_entity.pdbx_description
1 polymer ?
#
loop_
_entity_poly.entity_id
_entity_poly.type
_entity_poly.pdbx_seq_one_letter_code
_entity_poly.pdbx_strand_id
1 'polypeptide(L)'
;MGPPALANVHHQLYSQVTFRFYDVFLGLVMVFDAADPAKVGTVHCRMSWSSQLASGWHWVDKGGLTGKVFLPLGPKGAFDSHITFAADAPVIVADGIQVFYMGGNGPHNGARNTSLGMLKLGVDRFAGLRGSAKFATRSVLCTGPVLRLSADVAAGGSVGVPPSRF
;
A
#
# COMPACT_ATOMS: atom_id res chain seq x y z
N MET A 1 -13.27 -26.51 -6.83
CA MET A 1 -13.40 -25.37 -7.75
C MET A 1 -11.99 -24.94 -8.08
N GLY A 2 -11.59 -25.06 -9.35
CA GLY A 2 -10.30 -24.55 -9.80
C GLY A 2 -10.22 -23.03 -9.66
N PRO A 3 -9.00 -22.43 -9.61
CA PRO A 3 -8.87 -20.98 -9.59
C PRO A 3 -9.57 -20.40 -10.83
N PRO A 4 -10.23 -19.24 -10.70
CA PRO A 4 -10.85 -18.59 -11.85
C PRO A 4 -9.79 -18.41 -12.93
N ALA A 5 -10.14 -18.78 -14.16
CA ALA A 5 -9.26 -18.61 -15.30
C ALA A 5 -8.74 -17.16 -15.32
N LEU A 6 -7.42 -17.00 -15.37
CA LEU A 6 -6.75 -15.70 -15.50
C LEU A 6 -7.01 -15.15 -16.92
N ALA A 7 -8.27 -14.87 -17.24
CA ALA A 7 -8.63 -14.22 -18.48
C ALA A 7 -8.04 -12.79 -18.45
N ASN A 8 -7.08 -12.54 -19.32
CA ASN A 8 -6.48 -11.24 -19.58
C ASN A 8 -5.71 -10.63 -18.40
N VAL A 9 -4.73 -11.36 -17.85
CA VAL A 9 -3.80 -10.75 -16.88
C VAL A 9 -2.80 -9.89 -17.65
N HIS A 10 -3.16 -8.66 -17.83
CA HIS A 10 -2.26 -7.64 -18.38
C HIS A 10 -1.32 -7.05 -17.33
N HIS A 11 -1.46 -7.44 -16.08
CA HIS A 11 -0.63 -6.99 -14.97
C HIS A 11 0.49 -7.98 -14.69
N GLN A 12 1.70 -7.48 -14.61
CA GLN A 12 2.88 -8.26 -14.23
C GLN A 12 3.43 -7.75 -12.90
N LEU A 13 3.77 -8.67 -12.01
CA LEU A 13 4.46 -8.34 -10.76
C LEU A 13 5.96 -8.24 -11.06
N TYR A 14 6.52 -7.05 -10.92
CA TYR A 14 7.93 -6.81 -11.24
C TYR A 14 8.85 -7.06 -10.06
N SER A 15 8.47 -6.54 -8.91
CA SER A 15 9.24 -6.71 -7.69
C SER A 15 8.36 -6.45 -6.47
N GLN A 16 8.88 -6.82 -5.33
CA GLN A 16 8.29 -6.51 -4.04
C GLN A 16 9.41 -6.12 -3.07
N VAL A 17 9.34 -4.90 -2.56
CA VAL A 17 10.13 -4.49 -1.41
C VAL A 17 9.41 -4.96 -0.16
N THR A 18 10.06 -5.80 0.62
CA THR A 18 9.48 -6.40 1.82
C THR A 18 10.19 -5.91 3.07
N PHE A 19 9.43 -5.49 4.07
CA PHE A 19 9.95 -5.04 5.36
C PHE A 19 9.05 -5.46 6.50
N ARG A 20 9.63 -5.60 7.68
CA ARG A 20 8.86 -5.89 8.90
C ARG A 20 8.31 -4.59 9.47
N PHE A 21 7.04 -4.62 9.85
CA PHE A 21 6.37 -3.54 10.54
C PHE A 21 5.54 -4.10 11.68
N TYR A 22 5.98 -3.89 12.91
CA TYR A 22 5.48 -4.60 14.10
C TYR A 22 5.53 -6.12 13.91
N ASP A 23 4.39 -6.80 14.04
CA ASP A 23 4.28 -8.26 13.97
C ASP A 23 3.86 -8.78 12.57
N VAL A 24 3.88 -7.90 11.57
CA VAL A 24 3.56 -8.28 10.19
C VAL A 24 4.68 -7.89 9.24
N PHE A 25 4.70 -8.54 8.09
CA PHE A 25 5.49 -8.11 6.95
C PHE A 25 4.61 -7.31 6.01
N LEU A 26 5.10 -6.16 5.57
CA LEU A 26 4.49 -5.36 4.53
C LEU A 26 5.30 -5.50 3.25
N GLY A 27 4.61 -5.45 2.11
CA GLY A 27 5.20 -5.49 0.79
C GLY A 27 4.75 -4.31 -0.05
N LEU A 28 5.71 -3.56 -0.60
CA LEU A 28 5.48 -2.59 -1.66
C LEU A 28 5.68 -3.32 -2.98
N VAL A 29 4.58 -3.60 -3.67
CA VAL A 29 4.55 -4.44 -4.86
C VAL A 29 4.47 -3.56 -6.09
N MET A 30 5.47 -3.63 -6.95
CA MET A 30 5.48 -2.94 -8.23
C MET A 30 4.71 -3.75 -9.27
N VAL A 31 3.63 -3.15 -9.77
CA VAL A 31 2.73 -3.75 -10.76
C VAL A 31 2.90 -3.03 -12.08
N PHE A 32 3.34 -3.76 -13.08
CA PHE A 32 3.42 -3.28 -14.46
C PHE A 32 2.13 -3.56 -15.20
N ASP A 33 1.56 -2.53 -15.81
CA ASP A 33 0.37 -2.65 -16.66
C ASP A 33 0.81 -2.74 -18.13
N ALA A 34 0.83 -3.97 -18.64
CA ALA A 34 1.38 -4.27 -19.95
C ALA A 34 0.39 -4.08 -21.11
N ALA A 35 -0.89 -3.95 -20.84
CA ALA A 35 -1.88 -4.11 -21.90
C ALA A 35 -3.07 -3.14 -21.91
N ASP A 36 -3.23 -2.28 -20.94
CA ASP A 36 -4.19 -1.18 -21.06
C ASP A 36 -3.63 -0.18 -22.10
N PRO A 37 -4.25 0.00 -23.28
CA PRO A 37 -3.77 0.94 -24.28
C PRO A 37 -3.66 2.38 -23.78
N ALA A 38 -4.47 2.73 -22.75
CA ALA A 38 -4.43 4.04 -22.11
C ALA A 38 -3.33 4.16 -21.07
N LYS A 39 -2.76 3.02 -20.62
CA LYS A 39 -1.74 2.93 -19.56
C LYS A 39 -0.53 2.12 -19.95
N VAL A 40 -0.34 1.88 -21.26
CA VAL A 40 0.77 1.07 -21.77
C VAL A 40 2.10 1.50 -21.16
N GLY A 41 2.75 0.55 -20.52
CA GLY A 41 4.07 0.78 -19.93
C GLY A 41 4.07 1.54 -18.61
N THR A 42 2.93 1.64 -17.92
CA THR A 42 2.91 2.21 -16.56
C THR A 42 3.30 1.19 -15.51
N VAL A 43 3.99 1.64 -14.48
CA VAL A 43 4.28 0.86 -13.26
C VAL A 43 3.82 1.65 -12.06
N HIS A 44 3.02 1.02 -11.21
CA HIS A 44 2.54 1.64 -9.98
C HIS A 44 2.76 0.71 -8.78
N CYS A 45 2.87 1.30 -7.60
CA CYS A 45 3.13 0.54 -6.39
C CYS A 45 1.82 0.24 -5.64
N ARG A 46 1.62 -1.02 -5.30
CA ARG A 46 0.52 -1.51 -4.46
C ARG A 46 1.06 -2.05 -3.15
N MET A 47 0.18 -2.28 -2.19
CA MET A 47 0.56 -2.79 -0.89
C MET A 47 0.00 -4.19 -0.64
N SER A 48 0.87 -5.05 -0.13
CA SER A 48 0.55 -6.38 0.37
C SER A 48 0.99 -6.54 1.82
N TRP A 49 0.52 -7.57 2.47
CA TRP A 49 0.93 -7.92 3.83
C TRP A 49 0.94 -9.42 4.05
N SER A 50 1.72 -9.88 5.01
CA SER A 50 1.73 -11.26 5.49
C SER A 50 2.10 -11.33 6.97
N SER A 51 1.61 -12.35 7.67
CA SER A 51 2.12 -12.71 9.00
C SER A 51 3.41 -13.53 8.95
N GLN A 52 3.78 -14.05 7.76
CA GLN A 52 4.96 -14.89 7.56
C GLN A 52 5.68 -14.49 6.29
N LEU A 53 7.00 -14.36 6.35
CA LEU A 53 7.81 -13.91 5.21
C LEU A 53 7.69 -14.82 3.99
N ALA A 54 7.68 -16.13 4.20
CA ALA A 54 7.79 -17.12 3.12
C ALA A 54 6.45 -17.49 2.45
N SER A 55 5.31 -17.07 3.00
CA SER A 55 4.00 -17.50 2.49
C SER A 55 2.86 -16.61 2.99
N GLY A 56 1.65 -16.83 2.43
CA GLY A 56 0.43 -16.20 2.94
C GLY A 56 0.33 -14.68 2.68
N TRP A 57 0.88 -14.21 1.57
CA TRP A 57 0.76 -12.82 1.15
C TRP A 57 -0.65 -12.46 0.69
N HIS A 58 -1.15 -11.37 1.19
CA HIS A 58 -2.48 -10.84 0.90
C HIS A 58 -2.37 -9.39 0.43
N TRP A 59 -3.25 -8.99 -0.48
CA TRP A 59 -3.40 -7.58 -0.80
C TRP A 59 -4.05 -6.84 0.38
N VAL A 60 -3.58 -5.63 0.65
CA VAL A 60 -4.18 -4.77 1.68
C VAL A 60 -5.59 -4.36 1.27
N ASP A 61 -5.80 -4.15 -0.02
CA ASP A 61 -7.09 -3.81 -0.61
C ASP A 61 -7.76 -5.06 -1.22
N LYS A 62 -9.07 -5.21 -1.02
CA LYS A 62 -9.85 -6.34 -1.56
C LYS A 62 -9.89 -6.41 -3.09
N GLY A 63 -9.61 -5.30 -3.76
CA GLY A 63 -9.56 -5.24 -5.22
C GLY A 63 -8.34 -5.96 -5.85
N GLY A 64 -7.40 -6.46 -5.06
CA GLY A 64 -6.23 -7.18 -5.54
C GLY A 64 -5.42 -6.35 -6.54
N LEU A 65 -5.13 -6.92 -7.73
CA LEU A 65 -4.37 -6.23 -8.78
C LEU A 65 -5.10 -5.03 -9.39
N THR A 66 -6.41 -4.94 -9.25
CA THR A 66 -7.22 -3.82 -9.74
C THR A 66 -7.68 -2.87 -8.62
N GLY A 67 -7.30 -3.16 -7.38
CA GLY A 67 -7.66 -2.37 -6.21
C GLY A 67 -6.90 -1.04 -6.11
N LYS A 68 -6.92 -0.44 -4.93
CA LYS A 68 -6.28 0.86 -4.68
C LYS A 68 -4.77 0.79 -4.82
N VAL A 69 -4.22 1.80 -5.46
CA VAL A 69 -2.78 2.01 -5.59
C VAL A 69 -2.27 2.68 -4.31
N PHE A 70 -1.17 2.18 -3.76
CA PHE A 70 -0.53 2.77 -2.59
C PHE A 70 0.26 4.02 -2.95
N LEU A 71 1.09 3.93 -3.99
CA LEU A 71 1.87 5.03 -4.53
C LEU A 71 1.33 5.34 -5.94
N PRO A 72 0.39 6.29 -6.07
CA PRO A 72 -0.25 6.58 -7.34
C PRO A 72 0.72 7.27 -8.31
N LEU A 73 0.44 7.14 -9.60
CA LEU A 73 1.10 7.94 -10.63
C LEU A 73 0.73 9.41 -10.48
N GLY A 74 1.69 10.26 -10.74
CA GLY A 74 1.48 11.71 -10.83
C GLY A 74 0.61 12.11 -12.02
N PRO A 75 0.14 13.36 -12.07
CA PRO A 75 -0.62 13.87 -13.20
C PRO A 75 0.23 13.87 -14.48
N LYS A 76 -0.44 13.93 -15.63
CA LYS A 76 0.23 13.98 -16.94
C LYS A 76 1.28 15.09 -16.96
N GLY A 77 2.50 14.75 -17.35
CA GLY A 77 3.65 15.65 -17.41
C GLY A 77 4.46 15.76 -16.10
N ALA A 78 3.98 15.18 -15.01
CA ALA A 78 4.79 15.06 -13.80
C ALA A 78 5.95 14.08 -14.00
N PHE A 79 6.98 14.19 -13.17
CA PHE A 79 8.17 13.34 -13.24
C PHE A 79 7.88 11.86 -12.98
N ASP A 80 6.75 11.57 -12.35
CA ASP A 80 6.27 10.24 -11.96
C ASP A 80 4.93 9.86 -12.62
N SER A 81 4.61 10.47 -13.76
CA SER A 81 3.33 10.29 -14.43
C SER A 81 3.10 8.89 -15.03
N HIS A 82 4.16 8.10 -15.20
CA HIS A 82 4.08 6.75 -15.77
C HIS A 82 4.64 5.66 -14.86
N ILE A 83 5.58 6.01 -14.00
CA ILE A 83 6.25 5.04 -13.14
C ILE A 83 6.36 5.59 -11.72
N THR A 84 5.93 4.79 -10.76
CA THR A 84 6.25 4.93 -9.34
C THR A 84 6.79 3.59 -8.84
N PHE A 85 8.08 3.53 -8.54
CA PHE A 85 8.78 2.31 -8.20
C PHE A 85 9.47 2.49 -6.84
N ALA A 86 8.99 1.84 -5.80
CA ALA A 86 9.58 1.94 -4.47
C ALA A 86 11.05 1.52 -4.50
N ALA A 87 11.91 2.37 -3.95
CA ALA A 87 13.35 2.16 -4.00
C ALA A 87 13.82 1.12 -2.98
N ASP A 88 13.29 1.20 -1.76
CA ASP A 88 13.65 0.32 -0.65
C ASP A 88 12.58 0.37 0.44
N ALA A 89 12.83 -0.30 1.57
CA ALA A 89 11.99 -0.23 2.75
C ALA A 89 11.82 1.22 3.22
N PRO A 90 10.63 1.59 3.72
CA PRO A 90 10.39 2.92 4.25
C PRO A 90 11.29 3.27 5.42
N VAL A 91 11.65 4.53 5.53
CA VAL A 91 12.38 5.07 6.69
C VAL A 91 11.36 5.56 7.70
N ILE A 92 11.39 4.99 8.90
CA ILE A 92 10.56 5.41 10.02
C ILE A 92 11.28 6.54 10.76
N VAL A 93 10.64 7.67 10.87
CA VAL A 93 11.12 8.86 11.58
C VAL A 93 10.16 9.24 12.70
N ALA A 94 10.58 10.13 13.59
CA ALA A 94 9.79 10.48 14.78
C ALA A 94 8.38 11.02 14.46
N ASP A 95 8.22 11.71 13.33
CA ASP A 95 6.98 12.37 12.92
C ASP A 95 6.30 11.70 11.70
N GLY A 96 6.71 10.49 11.33
CA GLY A 96 6.09 9.77 10.22
C GLY A 96 6.94 8.70 9.56
N ILE A 97 6.56 8.41 8.34
CA ILE A 97 7.14 7.37 7.49
C ILE A 97 7.51 8.02 6.15
N GLN A 98 8.72 7.80 5.70
CA GLN A 98 9.22 8.29 4.41
C GLN A 98 9.40 7.11 3.46
N VAL A 99 8.71 7.12 2.34
CA VAL A 99 8.83 6.14 1.27
C VAL A 99 9.53 6.80 0.10
N PHE A 100 10.75 6.39 -0.17
CA PHE A 100 11.49 6.85 -1.33
C PHE A 100 11.15 6.00 -2.55
N TYR A 101 10.99 6.63 -3.70
CA TYR A 101 10.65 5.96 -4.93
C TYR A 101 11.30 6.62 -6.15
N MET A 102 11.51 5.81 -7.18
CA MET A 102 11.86 6.31 -8.50
C MET A 102 10.57 6.68 -9.23
N GLY A 103 10.46 7.92 -9.68
CA GLY A 103 9.44 8.37 -10.62
C GLY A 103 9.95 8.35 -12.04
N GLY A 104 9.08 8.02 -13.01
CA GLY A 104 9.38 8.10 -14.43
C GLY A 104 8.27 8.80 -15.20
N ASN A 105 8.64 9.71 -16.12
CA ASN A 105 7.67 10.51 -16.89
C ASN A 105 7.32 9.92 -18.27
N GLY A 106 7.75 8.72 -18.55
CA GLY A 106 7.47 7.98 -19.79
C GLY A 106 7.30 6.49 -19.53
N PRO A 107 6.86 5.74 -20.56
CA PRO A 107 6.52 4.34 -20.44
C PRO A 107 7.73 3.49 -20.06
N HIS A 108 7.47 2.37 -19.39
CA HIS A 108 8.52 1.45 -18.94
C HIS A 108 9.40 0.95 -20.10
N ASN A 109 8.79 0.67 -21.24
CA ASN A 109 9.46 0.16 -22.44
C ASN A 109 9.91 1.28 -23.41
N GLY A 110 9.93 2.54 -22.99
CA GLY A 110 10.23 3.67 -23.86
C GLY A 110 11.20 4.68 -23.24
N ALA A 111 11.46 5.73 -24.00
CA ALA A 111 12.26 6.84 -23.52
C ALA A 111 11.56 7.56 -22.36
N ARG A 112 12.30 7.83 -21.31
CA ARG A 112 11.82 8.54 -20.13
C ARG A 112 12.96 9.19 -19.37
N ASN A 113 12.64 10.23 -18.62
CA ASN A 113 13.48 10.74 -17.56
C ASN A 113 13.02 10.14 -16.23
N THR A 114 13.95 9.90 -15.34
CA THR A 114 13.70 9.36 -14.01
C THR A 114 14.21 10.33 -12.95
N SER A 115 13.48 10.41 -11.84
CA SER A 115 13.85 11.23 -10.68
C SER A 115 13.49 10.52 -9.39
N LEU A 116 14.17 10.90 -8.32
CA LEU A 116 13.83 10.44 -6.98
C LEU A 116 12.63 11.24 -6.46
N GLY A 117 11.63 10.53 -5.96
CA GLY A 117 10.50 11.08 -5.23
C GLY A 117 10.46 10.59 -3.79
N MET A 118 9.71 11.29 -2.96
CA MET A 118 9.46 10.90 -1.58
C MET A 118 7.98 11.12 -1.24
N LEU A 119 7.34 10.07 -0.71
CA LEU A 119 6.02 10.14 -0.08
C LEU A 119 6.23 10.20 1.43
N LYS A 120 5.60 11.16 2.10
CA LYS A 120 5.53 11.22 3.56
C LYS A 120 4.15 10.78 4.05
N LEU A 121 4.13 9.83 4.97
CA LEU A 121 2.93 9.36 5.66
C LEU A 121 3.04 9.73 7.13
N GLY A 122 1.90 9.90 7.80
CA GLY A 122 1.87 9.96 9.26
C GLY A 122 2.31 8.64 9.89
N VAL A 123 2.60 8.68 11.19
CA VAL A 123 2.94 7.47 11.96
C VAL A 123 1.82 6.44 11.81
N ASP A 124 2.18 5.20 11.54
CA ASP A 124 1.28 4.05 11.39
C ASP A 124 0.21 4.19 10.28
N ARG A 125 0.41 5.07 9.29
CA ARG A 125 -0.57 5.42 8.26
C ARG A 125 -0.38 4.69 6.93
N PHE A 126 0.06 3.43 6.93
CA PHE A 126 0.14 2.63 5.70
C PHE A 126 -1.23 2.27 5.14
N ALA A 127 -2.16 1.88 5.99
CA ALA A 127 -3.53 1.54 5.63
C ALA A 127 -4.47 1.78 6.80
N GLY A 128 -5.76 1.88 6.53
CA GLY A 128 -6.77 2.07 7.55
C GLY A 128 -8.16 1.68 7.06
N LEU A 129 -9.07 1.55 7.99
CA LEU A 129 -10.48 1.36 7.72
C LEU A 129 -11.16 2.73 7.59
N ARG A 130 -12.02 2.87 6.59
CA ARG A 130 -12.82 4.08 6.39
C ARG A 130 -14.29 3.75 6.36
N GLY A 131 -15.09 4.48 7.11
CA GLY A 131 -16.54 4.36 7.11
C GLY A 131 -17.13 4.50 8.51
N SER A 132 -18.45 4.33 8.60
CA SER A 132 -19.17 4.20 9.86
C SER A 132 -19.47 2.71 10.07
N ALA A 133 -18.73 2.06 10.96
CA ALA A 133 -18.85 0.62 11.19
C ALA A 133 -18.37 0.24 12.59
N LYS A 134 -18.82 -0.93 13.05
CA LYS A 134 -18.22 -1.64 14.17
C LYS A 134 -17.33 -2.74 13.63
N PHE A 135 -16.15 -2.89 14.20
CA PHE A 135 -15.29 -4.03 13.93
C PHE A 135 -14.69 -4.54 15.25
N ALA A 136 -14.34 -5.80 15.27
CA ALA A 136 -13.61 -6.40 16.37
C ALA A 136 -12.26 -6.91 15.84
N THR A 137 -11.23 -6.70 16.61
CA THR A 137 -9.94 -7.33 16.37
C THR A 137 -9.95 -8.76 16.89
N ARG A 138 -8.94 -9.54 16.55
CA ARG A 138 -8.63 -10.73 17.34
C ARG A 138 -8.31 -10.30 18.77
N SER A 139 -8.40 -11.24 19.71
CA SER A 139 -7.89 -11.02 21.06
C SER A 139 -6.41 -10.62 20.99
N VAL A 140 -6.08 -9.53 21.63
CA VAL A 140 -4.70 -9.03 21.72
C VAL A 140 -4.26 -9.02 23.18
N LEU A 141 -3.02 -9.40 23.43
CA LEU A 141 -2.45 -9.31 24.76
C LEU A 141 -2.21 -7.85 25.10
N CYS A 142 -2.90 -7.33 26.12
CA CYS A 142 -2.66 -6.00 26.63
C CYS A 142 -1.50 -6.04 27.63
N THR A 143 -0.39 -5.42 27.27
CA THR A 143 0.80 -5.34 28.12
C THR A 143 0.86 -4.07 28.96
N GLY A 144 -0.15 -3.21 28.87
CA GLY A 144 -0.24 -1.94 29.61
C GLY A 144 -1.64 -1.36 29.63
N PRO A 145 -1.87 -0.33 30.45
CA PRO A 145 -3.19 0.24 30.66
C PRO A 145 -3.65 1.22 29.57
N VAL A 146 -2.84 1.48 28.55
CA VAL A 146 -3.12 2.52 27.55
C VAL A 146 -3.33 1.89 26.18
N LEU A 147 -4.53 2.10 25.61
CA LEU A 147 -4.82 1.84 24.21
C LEU A 147 -4.64 3.14 23.40
N ARG A 148 -3.83 3.09 22.37
CA ARG A 148 -3.65 4.20 21.43
C ARG A 148 -4.33 3.88 20.11
N LEU A 149 -5.10 4.84 19.60
CA LEU A 149 -5.78 4.77 18.31
C LEU A 149 -5.32 5.92 17.42
N SER A 150 -4.99 5.61 16.18
CA SER A 150 -4.74 6.62 15.15
C SER A 150 -5.99 6.71 14.26
N ALA A 151 -6.70 7.82 14.32
CA ALA A 151 -7.94 8.02 13.57
C ALA A 151 -8.08 9.46 13.08
N ASP A 152 -8.58 9.62 11.85
CA ASP A 152 -9.09 10.91 11.35
C ASP A 152 -10.61 10.88 11.50
N VAL A 153 -11.14 11.75 12.33
CA VAL A 153 -12.55 11.81 12.62
C VAL A 153 -13.15 13.04 11.93
N ALA A 154 -14.16 12.83 11.09
CA ALA A 154 -14.85 13.94 10.44
C ALA A 154 -15.60 14.80 11.47
N ALA A 155 -15.94 16.04 11.11
CA ALA A 155 -16.72 16.92 11.96
C ALA A 155 -18.03 16.24 12.39
N GLY A 156 -18.30 16.20 13.70
CA GLY A 156 -19.45 15.51 14.28
C GLY A 156 -19.31 13.97 14.38
N GLY A 157 -18.20 13.41 13.94
CA GLY A 157 -17.91 11.98 14.10
C GLY A 157 -17.28 11.65 15.45
N SER A 158 -17.21 10.36 15.77
CA SER A 158 -16.56 9.84 16.97
C SER A 158 -15.97 8.46 16.74
N VAL A 159 -14.97 8.13 17.54
CA VAL A 159 -14.46 6.76 17.67
C VAL A 159 -14.62 6.32 19.11
N GLY A 160 -15.34 5.25 19.34
CA GLY A 160 -15.55 4.66 20.65
C GLY A 160 -14.97 3.26 20.74
N VAL A 161 -14.32 2.96 21.85
CA VAL A 161 -13.90 1.60 22.18
C VAL A 161 -14.73 1.15 23.39
N PRO A 162 -15.69 0.23 23.21
CA PRO A 162 -16.44 -0.27 24.35
C PRO A 162 -15.50 -1.06 25.27
N PRO A 163 -15.73 -1.01 26.60
CA PRO A 163 -15.00 -1.88 27.50
C PRO A 163 -15.29 -3.35 27.12
N SER A 164 -14.26 -4.08 26.75
CA SER A 164 -14.38 -5.52 26.60
C SER A 164 -14.45 -6.16 27.99
N ARG A 165 -15.41 -7.04 28.22
CA ARG A 165 -15.34 -7.94 29.36
C ARG A 165 -14.30 -9.02 29.04
N PHE A 166 -13.26 -9.06 29.85
CA PHE A 166 -12.26 -10.12 29.83
C PHE A 166 -12.86 -11.40 30.39
#